data_483cd830ab8351a2f684a5be40a5fde2
#
_entry.id   483cd830ab8351a2f684a5be40a5fde2
#
_cell.length_a   1.000
_cell.length_b   1.000
_cell.length_c   1.000
_cell.angle_alpha   90.00
_cell.angle_beta   90.00
_cell.angle_gamma   90.00
#
_symmetry.space_group_name_H-M   'P 1'
#
loop_
_entity.id
_entity.type
_entity.pdbx_description
1 polymer ?
#
loop_
_entity_poly.entity_id
_entity_poly.type
_entity_poly.pdbx_seq_one_letter_code
_entity_poly.pdbx_strand_id
1 'polypeptide(L)'
;MKKILLVVLILLYSTSSFAKELQWKNFNVGISEAKKSGKKVLIDVYTDWCKWCKQMDAVTYTDPKVKAYLEKNYVLIKLNAEGAESITYGGQKISPAEFAQKMGIDGYPATLFLKGNGDPITVLPGYSEPKMFIHVVSYIGENYYEKKKFNVYLHEKGVQ
;
A
#
# COMPACT_ATOMS: atom_id res chain seq x y z
N MET A 1 1.70 25.34 62.96
CA MET A 1 2.43 24.51 61.97
C MET A 1 1.40 23.94 61.02
N LYS A 2 1.21 24.61 59.88
CA LYS A 2 0.20 24.19 58.84
C LYS A 2 0.87 23.23 57.90
N LYS A 3 0.39 21.96 57.86
CA LYS A 3 0.83 20.98 56.89
C LYS A 3 0.10 21.26 55.56
N ILE A 4 0.87 21.70 54.56
CA ILE A 4 0.37 21.87 53.19
C ILE A 4 0.38 20.50 52.52
N LEU A 5 -0.83 19.97 52.24
CA LEU A 5 -1.04 18.72 51.50
C LEU A 5 -0.94 19.05 50.02
N LEU A 6 0.17 18.67 49.38
CA LEU A 6 0.39 18.86 47.97
C LEU A 6 -0.30 17.70 47.22
N VAL A 7 -1.50 17.97 46.70
CA VAL A 7 -2.21 17.01 45.84
C VAL A 7 -1.62 17.12 44.44
N VAL A 8 -0.76 16.17 44.09
CA VAL A 8 -0.25 16.03 42.73
C VAL A 8 -1.35 15.36 41.87
N LEU A 9 -2.07 16.20 41.13
CA LEU A 9 -3.04 15.75 40.15
C LEU A 9 -2.29 15.23 38.91
N ILE A 10 -2.04 13.93 38.87
CA ILE A 10 -1.49 13.27 37.68
C ILE A 10 -2.61 13.19 36.64
N LEU A 11 -2.64 14.15 35.72
CA LEU A 11 -3.43 14.11 34.51
C LEU A 11 -2.92 12.96 33.62
N LEU A 12 -3.59 11.82 33.69
CA LEU A 12 -3.43 10.72 32.74
C LEU A 12 -3.90 11.23 31.37
N TYR A 13 -3.00 11.79 30.57
CA TYR A 13 -3.24 12.00 29.17
C TYR A 13 -3.32 10.63 28.50
N SER A 14 -4.55 10.09 28.41
CA SER A 14 -4.84 8.99 27.52
C SER A 14 -4.63 9.47 26.09
N THR A 15 -3.43 9.30 25.54
CA THR A 15 -3.19 9.47 24.11
C THR A 15 -3.95 8.36 23.40
N SER A 16 -5.18 8.64 23.01
CA SER A 16 -5.90 7.80 22.04
C SER A 16 -5.06 7.79 20.77
N SER A 17 -4.28 6.73 20.59
CA SER A 17 -3.59 6.46 19.33
C SER A 17 -4.67 6.10 18.31
N PHE A 18 -5.29 7.11 17.72
CA PHE A 18 -6.07 6.89 16.50
C PHE A 18 -5.11 6.27 15.51
N ALA A 19 -5.37 5.02 15.15
CA ALA A 19 -4.61 4.34 14.11
C ALA A 19 -4.77 5.17 12.83
N LYS A 20 -3.76 6.00 12.54
CA LYS A 20 -3.75 6.89 11.37
C LYS A 20 -3.98 6.03 10.13
N GLU A 21 -4.99 6.33 9.32
CA GLU A 21 -5.26 5.62 8.07
C GLU A 21 -4.08 5.72 7.09
N LEU A 22 -3.95 4.71 6.20
CA LEU A 22 -2.96 4.76 5.13
C LEU A 22 -3.17 6.01 4.27
N GLN A 23 -2.07 6.69 3.96
CA GLN A 23 -2.11 7.92 3.17
C GLN A 23 -2.08 7.59 1.67
N TRP A 24 -3.26 7.27 1.15
CA TRP A 24 -3.45 7.03 -0.27
C TRP A 24 -3.37 8.33 -1.08
N LYS A 25 -2.68 8.29 -2.19
CA LYS A 25 -2.48 9.41 -3.12
C LYS A 25 -3.20 9.13 -4.44
N ASN A 26 -3.54 10.19 -5.17
CA ASN A 26 -3.88 10.01 -6.57
C ASN A 26 -2.63 9.66 -7.40
N PHE A 27 -2.84 9.13 -8.60
CA PHE A 27 -1.78 8.60 -9.43
C PHE A 27 -0.65 9.58 -9.69
N ASN A 28 -0.96 10.77 -10.21
CA ASN A 28 0.06 11.74 -10.64
C ASN A 28 0.90 12.26 -9.46
N VAL A 29 0.27 12.52 -8.32
CA VAL A 29 0.96 12.95 -7.10
C VAL A 29 1.86 11.83 -6.57
N GLY A 30 1.35 10.61 -6.49
CA GLY A 30 2.11 9.46 -6.00
C GLY A 30 3.32 9.15 -6.87
N ILE A 31 3.18 9.13 -8.19
CA ILE A 31 4.31 8.94 -9.11
C ILE A 31 5.35 10.05 -8.97
N SER A 32 4.92 11.31 -8.85
CA SER A 32 5.84 12.43 -8.63
C SER A 32 6.63 12.29 -7.33
N GLU A 33 5.97 11.89 -6.24
CA GLU A 33 6.61 11.65 -4.94
C GLU A 33 7.59 10.48 -5.00
N ALA A 34 7.20 9.38 -5.64
CA ALA A 34 8.06 8.22 -5.79
C ALA A 34 9.37 8.54 -6.52
N LYS A 35 9.29 9.31 -7.61
CA LYS A 35 10.47 9.79 -8.36
C LYS A 35 11.41 10.63 -7.51
N LYS A 36 10.87 11.46 -6.60
CA LYS A 36 11.66 12.31 -5.71
C LYS A 36 12.29 11.52 -4.55
N SER A 37 11.54 10.59 -3.97
CA SER A 37 11.96 9.83 -2.79
C SER A 37 12.75 8.57 -3.11
N GLY A 38 12.68 8.07 -4.34
CA GLY A 38 13.23 6.78 -4.76
C GLY A 38 12.47 5.57 -4.20
N LYS A 39 11.39 5.78 -3.42
CA LYS A 39 10.59 4.69 -2.88
C LYS A 39 9.82 3.97 -3.99
N LYS A 40 9.65 2.66 -3.83
CA LYS A 40 8.75 1.88 -4.66
C LYS A 40 7.31 2.36 -4.52
N VAL A 41 6.50 2.08 -5.51
CA VAL A 41 5.07 2.40 -5.52
C VAL A 41 4.26 1.13 -5.37
N LEU A 42 3.24 1.20 -4.55
CA LEU A 42 2.16 0.23 -4.51
C LEU A 42 0.89 0.94 -4.99
N ILE A 43 0.28 0.42 -6.06
CA ILE A 43 -0.99 0.93 -6.58
C ILE A 43 -2.06 -0.12 -6.31
N ASP A 44 -3.05 0.26 -5.49
CA ASP A 44 -4.29 -0.50 -5.34
C ASP A 44 -5.23 -0.11 -6.48
N VAL A 45 -5.44 -1.04 -7.42
CA VAL A 45 -6.32 -0.85 -8.57
C VAL A 45 -7.67 -1.49 -8.26
N TYR A 46 -8.71 -0.67 -8.25
CA TYR A 46 -10.05 -1.06 -7.81
C TYR A 46 -11.15 -0.52 -8.73
N THR A 47 -12.39 -0.91 -8.46
CA THR A 47 -13.62 -0.31 -8.99
C THR A 47 -14.64 -0.17 -7.86
N ASP A 48 -15.60 0.74 -8.00
CA ASP A 48 -16.57 1.06 -6.93
C ASP A 48 -17.51 -0.11 -6.61
N TRP A 49 -17.81 -0.97 -7.58
CA TRP A 49 -18.66 -2.15 -7.41
C TRP A 49 -17.89 -3.38 -6.88
N CYS A 50 -16.57 -3.34 -6.81
CA CYS A 50 -15.73 -4.47 -6.46
C CYS A 50 -15.85 -4.84 -4.96
N LYS A 51 -16.55 -5.93 -4.66
CA LYS A 51 -16.71 -6.44 -3.29
C LYS A 51 -15.40 -6.82 -2.62
N TRP A 52 -14.50 -7.48 -3.35
CA TRP A 52 -13.22 -7.92 -2.82
C TRP A 52 -12.23 -6.77 -2.61
N CYS A 53 -12.39 -5.66 -3.35
CA CYS A 53 -11.63 -4.43 -3.08
C CYS A 53 -12.02 -3.84 -1.73
N LYS A 54 -13.33 -3.77 -1.43
CA LYS A 54 -13.83 -3.34 -0.11
C LYS A 54 -13.35 -4.25 1.02
N GLN A 55 -13.29 -5.57 0.78
CA GLN A 55 -12.74 -6.52 1.73
C GLN A 55 -11.23 -6.26 1.97
N MET A 56 -10.46 -5.98 0.92
CA MET A 56 -9.04 -5.66 1.03
C MET A 56 -8.80 -4.37 1.82
N ASP A 57 -9.63 -3.36 1.59
CA ASP A 57 -9.63 -2.12 2.37
C ASP A 57 -9.93 -2.35 3.85
N ALA A 58 -10.96 -3.15 4.14
CA ALA A 58 -11.42 -3.38 5.50
C ALA A 58 -10.53 -4.32 6.33
N VAL A 59 -9.81 -5.23 5.69
CA VAL A 59 -9.06 -6.30 6.38
C VAL A 59 -7.56 -6.19 6.14
N THR A 60 -7.13 -6.18 4.88
CA THR A 60 -5.70 -6.28 4.56
C THR A 60 -4.96 -4.96 4.82
N TYR A 61 -5.52 -3.86 4.37
CA TYR A 61 -4.89 -2.55 4.55
C TYR A 61 -5.06 -1.96 5.95
N THR A 62 -5.92 -2.54 6.78
CA THR A 62 -6.07 -2.17 8.20
C THR A 62 -5.24 -3.02 9.14
N ASP A 63 -4.69 -4.15 8.67
CA ASP A 63 -3.80 -4.98 9.50
C ASP A 63 -2.58 -4.16 9.96
N PRO A 64 -2.27 -4.13 11.28
CA PRO A 64 -1.22 -3.27 11.82
C PRO A 64 0.18 -3.54 11.23
N LYS A 65 0.51 -4.80 10.91
CA LYS A 65 1.82 -5.17 10.35
C LYS A 65 1.93 -4.73 8.89
N VAL A 66 0.89 -5.00 8.11
CA VAL A 66 0.79 -4.57 6.72
C VAL A 66 0.89 -3.06 6.63
N LYS A 67 0.07 -2.36 7.40
CA LYS A 67 0.03 -0.91 7.43
C LYS A 67 1.37 -0.29 7.76
N ALA A 68 2.00 -0.69 8.86
CA ALA A 68 3.30 -0.17 9.29
C ALA A 68 4.38 -0.41 8.22
N TYR A 69 4.33 -1.57 7.55
CA TYR A 69 5.29 -1.89 6.49
C TYR A 69 5.08 -1.01 5.26
N LEU A 70 3.83 -0.83 4.83
CA LEU A 70 3.47 -0.02 3.66
C LEU A 70 3.86 1.44 3.84
N GLU A 71 3.50 2.06 4.96
CA GLU A 71 3.82 3.47 5.27
C GLU A 71 5.33 3.74 5.23
N LYS A 72 6.12 2.79 5.72
CA LYS A 72 7.57 2.92 5.77
C LYS A 72 8.22 2.79 4.39
N ASN A 73 7.77 1.84 3.57
CA ASN A 73 8.55 1.34 2.43
C ASN A 73 8.00 1.76 1.07
N TYR A 74 6.75 2.21 1.00
CA TYR A 74 6.09 2.50 -0.27
C TYR A 74 5.51 3.91 -0.35
N VAL A 75 5.38 4.42 -1.55
CA VAL A 75 4.38 5.45 -1.90
C VAL A 75 3.11 4.72 -2.30
N LEU A 76 1.99 5.07 -1.67
CA LEU A 76 0.72 4.39 -1.83
C LEU A 76 -0.20 5.18 -2.77
N ILE A 77 -0.68 4.52 -3.81
CA ILE A 77 -1.60 5.08 -4.78
C ILE A 77 -2.88 4.25 -4.80
N LYS A 78 -4.03 4.92 -4.80
CA LYS A 78 -5.32 4.29 -5.04
C LYS A 78 -5.84 4.73 -6.39
N LEU A 79 -6.18 3.76 -7.27
CA LEU A 79 -6.58 4.02 -8.65
C LEU A 79 -7.91 3.32 -8.94
N ASN A 80 -8.96 4.11 -9.12
CA ASN A 80 -10.21 3.57 -9.68
C ASN A 80 -10.02 3.35 -11.19
N ALA A 81 -10.04 2.09 -11.63
CA ALA A 81 -9.85 1.74 -13.04
C ALA A 81 -10.97 2.30 -13.96
N GLU A 82 -12.14 2.60 -13.39
CA GLU A 82 -13.27 3.21 -14.10
C GLU A 82 -13.40 4.72 -13.82
N GLY A 83 -12.40 5.31 -13.13
CA GLY A 83 -12.36 6.73 -12.82
C GLY A 83 -12.23 7.60 -14.08
N ALA A 84 -12.82 8.79 -14.01
CA ALA A 84 -12.78 9.77 -15.11
C ALA A 84 -11.51 10.64 -15.11
N GLU A 85 -10.62 10.44 -14.14
CA GLU A 85 -9.39 11.23 -14.03
C GLU A 85 -8.43 10.92 -15.19
N SER A 86 -7.66 11.92 -15.60
CA SER A 86 -6.57 11.72 -16.55
C SER A 86 -5.27 11.50 -15.77
N ILE A 87 -4.58 10.41 -16.08
CA ILE A 87 -3.29 10.10 -15.49
C ILE A 87 -2.16 10.28 -16.50
N THR A 88 -0.96 10.58 -16.03
CA THR A 88 0.22 10.72 -16.88
C THR A 88 1.17 9.54 -16.67
N TYR A 89 1.31 8.70 -17.69
CA TYR A 89 2.22 7.56 -17.66
C TYR A 89 3.06 7.51 -18.95
N GLY A 90 4.39 7.33 -18.80
CA GLY A 90 5.31 7.36 -19.97
C GLY A 90 5.29 8.66 -20.77
N GLY A 91 4.93 9.80 -20.14
CA GLY A 91 4.80 11.10 -20.81
C GLY A 91 3.48 11.29 -21.56
N GLN A 92 2.59 10.32 -21.56
CA GLN A 92 1.29 10.38 -22.21
C GLN A 92 0.15 10.52 -21.19
N LYS A 93 -0.88 11.27 -21.54
CA LYS A 93 -2.14 11.33 -20.81
C LYS A 93 -3.03 10.18 -21.25
N ILE A 94 -3.41 9.32 -20.33
CA ILE A 94 -4.27 8.16 -20.58
C ILE A 94 -5.33 8.06 -19.49
N SER A 95 -6.36 7.26 -19.73
CA SER A 95 -7.36 6.93 -18.73
C SER A 95 -6.84 5.88 -17.74
N PRO A 96 -7.41 5.77 -16.51
CA PRO A 96 -7.13 4.67 -15.60
C PRO A 96 -7.38 3.29 -16.20
N ALA A 97 -8.45 3.14 -16.98
CA ALA A 97 -8.77 1.89 -17.68
C ALA A 97 -7.69 1.47 -18.68
N GLU A 98 -7.23 2.43 -19.50
CA GLU A 98 -6.15 2.19 -20.44
C GLU A 98 -4.84 1.84 -19.74
N PHE A 99 -4.54 2.49 -18.61
CA PHE A 99 -3.39 2.16 -17.79
C PHE A 99 -3.49 0.74 -17.22
N ALA A 100 -4.64 0.36 -16.64
CA ALA A 100 -4.87 -0.99 -16.13
C ALA A 100 -4.67 -2.04 -17.22
N GLN A 101 -5.22 -1.81 -18.41
CA GLN A 101 -5.03 -2.70 -19.57
C GLN A 101 -3.55 -2.82 -19.98
N LYS A 102 -2.81 -1.68 -20.04
CA LYS A 102 -1.37 -1.69 -20.34
C LYS A 102 -0.55 -2.47 -19.32
N MET A 103 -1.00 -2.51 -18.06
CA MET A 103 -0.36 -3.28 -16.98
C MET A 103 -0.82 -4.74 -16.94
N GLY A 104 -1.69 -5.19 -17.84
CA GLY A 104 -2.20 -6.56 -17.89
C GLY A 104 -3.18 -6.86 -16.75
N ILE A 105 -3.87 -5.85 -16.23
CA ILE A 105 -4.89 -5.99 -15.18
C ILE A 105 -6.24 -6.20 -15.84
N ASP A 106 -6.82 -7.38 -15.64
CA ASP A 106 -8.08 -7.83 -16.19
C ASP A 106 -9.14 -8.16 -15.13
N GLY A 107 -8.81 -7.97 -13.86
CA GLY A 107 -9.71 -8.19 -12.73
C GLY A 107 -9.33 -7.39 -11.48
N TYR A 108 -10.27 -7.28 -10.54
CA TYR A 108 -10.11 -6.46 -9.33
C TYR A 108 -10.43 -7.22 -8.04
N PRO A 109 -9.77 -6.88 -6.91
CA PRO A 109 -8.65 -5.94 -6.81
C PRO A 109 -7.42 -6.43 -7.54
N ALA A 110 -6.51 -5.50 -7.88
CA ALA A 110 -5.18 -5.84 -8.30
C ALA A 110 -4.17 -4.91 -7.62
N THR A 111 -3.08 -5.47 -7.10
CA THR A 111 -2.00 -4.67 -6.53
C THR A 111 -0.84 -4.62 -7.50
N LEU A 112 -0.59 -3.45 -8.07
CA LEU A 112 0.53 -3.21 -8.99
C LEU A 112 1.71 -2.62 -8.22
N PHE A 113 2.88 -3.18 -8.45
CA PHE A 113 4.15 -2.69 -7.88
C PHE A 113 5.00 -2.05 -8.97
N LEU A 114 5.47 -0.82 -8.69
CA LEU A 114 6.41 -0.12 -9.56
C LEU A 114 7.70 0.21 -8.81
N LYS A 115 8.77 0.39 -9.57
CA LYS A 115 10.01 1.04 -9.08
C LYS A 115 9.76 2.52 -8.83
N GLY A 116 10.64 3.19 -8.10
CA GLY A 116 10.54 4.62 -7.81
C GLY A 116 10.55 5.52 -9.06
N ASN A 117 11.15 5.04 -10.16
CA ASN A 117 11.14 5.74 -11.45
C ASN A 117 9.83 5.54 -12.25
N GLY A 118 8.93 4.66 -11.79
CA GLY A 118 7.66 4.35 -12.43
C GLY A 118 7.65 3.10 -13.30
N ASP A 119 8.79 2.40 -13.46
CA ASP A 119 8.83 1.14 -14.21
C ASP A 119 8.07 0.03 -13.47
N PRO A 120 7.30 -0.82 -14.18
CA PRO A 120 6.56 -1.91 -13.56
C PRO A 120 7.50 -2.99 -13.02
N ILE A 121 7.15 -3.54 -11.85
CA ILE A 121 7.80 -4.71 -11.27
C ILE A 121 6.93 -5.95 -11.49
N THR A 122 5.71 -5.93 -10.96
CA THR A 122 4.76 -7.04 -11.06
C THR A 122 3.35 -6.61 -10.65
N VAL A 123 2.37 -7.44 -11.01
CA VAL A 123 0.99 -7.34 -10.55
C VAL A 123 0.69 -8.55 -9.67
N LEU A 124 0.07 -8.32 -8.51
CA LEU A 124 -0.59 -9.32 -7.70
C LEU A 124 -2.09 -9.25 -8.00
N PRO A 125 -2.66 -10.23 -8.70
CA PRO A 125 -4.09 -10.23 -9.00
C PRO A 125 -4.91 -10.71 -7.80
N GLY A 126 -6.09 -10.16 -7.63
CA GLY A 126 -7.09 -10.59 -6.68
C GLY A 126 -6.83 -10.16 -5.23
N TYR A 127 -7.75 -10.58 -4.37
CA TYR A 127 -7.69 -10.36 -2.93
C TYR A 127 -6.57 -11.18 -2.28
N SER A 128 -5.87 -10.58 -1.35
CA SER A 128 -4.84 -11.25 -0.55
C SER A 128 -5.06 -10.99 0.93
N GLU A 129 -5.12 -12.04 1.73
CA GLU A 129 -5.19 -11.99 3.19
C GLU A 129 -3.95 -11.29 3.78
N PRO A 130 -4.07 -10.58 4.92
CA PRO A 130 -2.95 -9.87 5.55
C PRO A 130 -1.73 -10.75 5.80
N LYS A 131 -1.96 -12.00 6.21
CA LYS A 131 -0.91 -12.97 6.52
C LYS A 131 -0.03 -13.30 5.31
N MET A 132 -0.59 -13.35 4.11
CA MET A 132 0.16 -13.56 2.87
C MET A 132 0.65 -12.23 2.29
N PHE A 133 -0.17 -11.19 2.36
CA PHE A 133 0.13 -9.90 1.77
C PHE A 133 1.40 -9.26 2.36
N ILE A 134 1.63 -9.40 3.68
CA ILE A 134 2.87 -8.90 4.31
C ILE A 134 4.12 -9.53 3.70
N HIS A 135 4.07 -10.82 3.31
CA HIS A 135 5.19 -11.49 2.65
C HIS A 135 5.38 -10.98 1.23
N VAL A 136 4.30 -10.72 0.49
CA VAL A 136 4.38 -10.15 -0.87
C VAL A 136 5.02 -8.77 -0.83
N VAL A 137 4.53 -7.87 0.02
CA VAL A 137 5.07 -6.51 0.08
C VAL A 137 6.51 -6.48 0.60
N SER A 138 6.89 -7.39 1.51
CA SER A 138 8.27 -7.52 1.96
C SER A 138 9.18 -8.07 0.87
N TYR A 139 8.74 -9.09 0.14
CA TYR A 139 9.49 -9.67 -0.98
C TYR A 139 9.82 -8.64 -2.05
N ILE A 140 8.85 -7.79 -2.41
CA ILE A 140 9.05 -6.71 -3.37
C ILE A 140 9.84 -5.56 -2.74
N GLY A 141 9.45 -5.12 -1.52
CA GLY A 141 10.07 -3.98 -0.83
C GLY A 141 11.56 -4.13 -0.61
N GLU A 142 12.00 -5.33 -0.25
CA GLU A 142 13.39 -5.68 0.07
C GLU A 142 14.19 -6.22 -1.14
N ASN A 143 13.66 -6.12 -2.36
CA ASN A 143 14.29 -6.56 -3.60
C ASN A 143 14.60 -8.07 -3.67
N TYR A 144 13.89 -8.91 -2.91
CA TYR A 144 14.05 -10.35 -3.04
C TYR A 144 13.64 -10.88 -4.42
N TYR A 145 12.68 -10.21 -5.09
CA TYR A 145 12.23 -10.56 -6.43
C TYR A 145 13.35 -10.55 -7.49
N GLU A 146 14.43 -9.80 -7.25
CA GLU A 146 15.61 -9.77 -8.12
C GLU A 146 16.56 -10.96 -7.85
N LYS A 147 16.42 -11.65 -6.71
CA LYS A 147 17.39 -12.63 -6.20
C LYS A 147 16.86 -14.06 -6.20
N LYS A 148 15.56 -14.24 -5.98
CA LYS A 148 14.94 -15.55 -5.82
C LYS A 148 13.46 -15.54 -6.15
N LYS A 149 12.89 -16.69 -6.46
CA LYS A 149 11.45 -16.87 -6.68
C LYS A 149 10.68 -16.71 -5.35
N PHE A 150 9.43 -16.30 -5.44
CA PHE A 150 8.58 -16.04 -4.26
C PHE A 150 8.38 -17.29 -3.38
N ASN A 151 8.17 -18.47 -3.98
CA ASN A 151 8.03 -19.71 -3.22
C ASN A 151 9.31 -20.08 -2.44
N VAL A 152 10.50 -19.80 -2.98
CA VAL A 152 11.77 -20.00 -2.27
C VAL A 152 11.87 -19.02 -1.09
N TYR A 153 11.50 -17.75 -1.31
CA TYR A 153 11.44 -16.76 -0.25
C TYR A 153 10.48 -17.18 0.88
N LEU A 154 9.27 -17.65 0.56
CA LEU A 154 8.31 -18.11 1.56
C LEU A 154 8.85 -19.29 2.37
N HIS A 155 9.46 -20.28 1.71
CA HIS A 155 10.06 -21.42 2.39
C HIS A 155 11.16 -20.99 3.38
N GLU A 156 12.03 -20.06 3.00
CA GLU A 156 13.06 -19.50 3.89
C GLU A 156 12.49 -18.72 5.08
N LYS A 157 11.28 -18.16 4.93
CA LYS A 157 10.55 -17.47 6.00
C LYS A 157 9.71 -18.42 6.87
N GLY A 158 9.73 -19.73 6.59
CA GLY A 158 8.93 -20.72 7.31
C GLY A 158 7.43 -20.64 7.04
N VAL A 159 7.04 -20.08 5.89
CA VAL A 159 5.65 -19.97 5.45
C VAL A 159 5.36 -21.11 4.50
N GLN A 160 4.42 -21.99 4.90
CA GLN A 160 3.92 -23.13 4.11
C GLN A 160 2.62 -22.76 3.42
#